data_4f5ae95bae23b49c768fe1233da43f5e
#
_entry.id   4f5ae95bae23b49c768fe1233da43f5e
#
_cell.length_a   1.000
_cell.length_b   1.000
_cell.length_c   1.000
_cell.angle_alpha   90.00
_cell.angle_beta   90.00
_cell.angle_gamma   90.00
#
_symmetry.space_group_name_H-M   'P 1'
#
loop_
_entity.id
_entity.type
_entity.pdbx_description
1 polymer ?
#
loop_
_entity_poly.entity_id
_entity_poly.type
_entity_poly.pdbx_seq_one_letter_code
_entity_poly.pdbx_strand_id
1 'polypeptide(L)'
;QAGKIITDTIQELCLIRNLSSRGVMADIFAPIKEGTSLQIEFKAGVRVNGIVRWIEDGRAGIEFEDVIDIHALLAAYSARMTPRAPRLSIDGTATIKLRHNHIQVQVIDISQGGMKVKADPELEIGEDIVVEIEGLPVRAGVIRWIRDGQAGISFNRVMPLERVAFWAACQGDETLAGDH
;
A
#
# COMPACT_ATOMS: atom_id res chain seq x y z
N GLN A 1 -3.46 5.36 -11.87
CA GLN A 1 -2.16 5.31 -11.21
C GLN A 1 -2.34 5.11 -9.71
N ALA A 2 -1.55 4.18 -9.11
CA ALA A 2 -1.61 3.94 -7.66
C ALA A 2 -1.04 5.13 -6.88
N GLY A 3 -1.75 5.52 -5.82
CA GLY A 3 -1.34 6.47 -4.80
C GLY A 3 -1.67 5.91 -3.42
N LYS A 4 -1.31 6.65 -2.37
CA LYS A 4 -1.68 6.34 -0.99
C LYS A 4 -2.25 7.58 -0.31
N ILE A 5 -3.39 7.42 0.33
CA ILE A 5 -4.00 8.42 1.19
C ILE A 5 -3.56 8.15 2.62
N ILE A 6 -3.17 9.20 3.32
CA ILE A 6 -2.70 9.15 4.70
C ILE A 6 -3.48 10.18 5.50
N THR A 7 -4.16 9.72 6.53
CA THR A 7 -4.77 10.55 7.57
C THR A 7 -4.14 10.24 8.93
N ASP A 8 -4.58 10.88 9.99
CA ASP A 8 -4.11 10.60 11.34
C ASP A 8 -4.41 9.16 11.80
N THR A 9 -5.44 8.55 11.23
CA THR A 9 -5.95 7.23 11.64
C THR A 9 -5.88 6.14 10.57
N ILE A 10 -5.75 6.52 9.29
CA ILE A 10 -5.88 5.61 8.15
C ILE A 10 -4.72 5.79 7.18
N GLN A 11 -4.19 4.67 6.69
CA GLN A 11 -3.35 4.62 5.50
C GLN A 11 -4.03 3.71 4.48
N GLU A 12 -4.35 4.25 3.33
CA GLU A 12 -5.12 3.56 2.29
C GLU A 12 -4.47 3.71 0.92
N LEU A 13 -4.48 2.63 0.14
CA LEU A 13 -4.16 2.72 -1.28
C LEU A 13 -5.37 3.28 -2.04
N CYS A 14 -5.09 4.18 -2.98
CA CYS A 14 -6.09 4.76 -3.87
C CYS A 14 -5.66 4.64 -5.32
N LEU A 15 -6.62 4.76 -6.24
CA LEU A 15 -6.34 4.78 -7.66
C LEU A 15 -6.58 6.18 -8.22
N ILE A 16 -5.51 6.90 -8.49
CA ILE A 16 -5.57 8.24 -9.08
C ILE A 16 -6.08 8.16 -10.50
N ARG A 17 -7.20 8.83 -10.76
CA ARG A 17 -7.88 8.90 -12.05
C ARG A 17 -7.57 10.18 -12.81
N ASN A 18 -7.54 11.30 -12.10
CA ASN A 18 -7.22 12.59 -12.68
C ASN A 18 -6.37 13.42 -11.71
N LEU A 19 -5.48 14.22 -12.25
CA LEU A 19 -4.56 15.07 -11.50
C LEU A 19 -4.45 16.44 -12.17
N SER A 20 -4.57 17.48 -11.37
CA SER A 20 -4.36 18.86 -11.75
C SER A 20 -3.40 19.55 -10.78
N SER A 21 -2.97 20.77 -11.07
CA SER A 21 -2.14 21.56 -10.16
C SER A 21 -2.84 21.92 -8.84
N ARG A 22 -4.15 21.80 -8.77
CA ARG A 22 -4.97 22.20 -7.61
C ARG A 22 -5.65 21.04 -6.89
N GLY A 23 -5.59 19.83 -7.46
CA GLY A 23 -6.27 18.70 -6.84
C GLY A 23 -6.18 17.41 -7.64
N VAL A 24 -6.75 16.37 -7.07
CA VAL A 24 -6.76 15.03 -7.60
C VAL A 24 -8.14 14.39 -7.45
N MET A 25 -8.53 13.57 -8.40
CA MET A 25 -9.64 12.65 -8.28
C MET A 25 -9.10 11.22 -8.17
N ALA A 26 -9.56 10.49 -7.17
CA ALA A 26 -9.10 9.13 -6.91
C ALA A 26 -10.27 8.21 -6.52
N ASP A 27 -10.19 6.93 -6.92
CA ASP A 27 -11.02 5.89 -6.32
C ASP A 27 -10.47 5.59 -4.92
N ILE A 28 -11.35 5.57 -3.93
CA ILE A 28 -11.06 5.32 -2.53
C ILE A 28 -11.77 4.04 -2.08
N PHE A 29 -11.19 3.32 -1.13
CA PHE A 29 -11.67 2.00 -0.72
C PHE A 29 -12.01 1.92 0.77
N ALA A 30 -11.56 2.90 1.58
CA ALA A 30 -11.90 3.02 2.98
C ALA A 30 -12.88 4.19 3.23
N PRO A 31 -13.62 4.18 4.35
CA PRO A 31 -14.59 5.22 4.67
C PRO A 31 -13.89 6.52 5.07
N ILE A 32 -13.72 7.41 4.11
CA ILE A 32 -13.26 8.79 4.31
C ILE A 32 -14.47 9.73 4.19
N LYS A 33 -14.47 10.83 4.90
CA LYS A 33 -15.56 11.82 4.87
C LYS A 33 -15.13 13.09 4.16
N GLU A 34 -16.12 13.81 3.61
CA GLU A 34 -15.91 15.18 3.12
C GLU A 34 -15.40 16.08 4.25
N GLY A 35 -14.50 17.00 3.92
CA GLY A 35 -13.84 17.88 4.88
C GLY A 35 -12.62 17.26 5.58
N THR A 36 -12.32 15.97 5.37
CA THR A 36 -11.14 15.35 5.95
C THR A 36 -9.87 15.93 5.36
N SER A 37 -8.97 16.40 6.23
CA SER A 37 -7.59 16.76 5.86
C SER A 37 -6.75 15.49 5.76
N LEU A 38 -5.96 15.37 4.70
CA LEU A 38 -5.15 14.20 4.42
C LEU A 38 -3.90 14.54 3.62
N GLN A 39 -2.99 13.59 3.54
CA GLN A 39 -1.88 13.63 2.58
C GLN A 39 -2.11 12.60 1.50
N ILE A 40 -1.80 12.96 0.26
CA ILE A 40 -1.66 12.02 -0.83
C ILE A 40 -0.18 11.78 -1.09
N GLU A 41 0.22 10.52 -1.00
CA GLU A 41 1.55 10.08 -1.41
C GLU A 41 1.47 9.52 -2.83
N PHE A 42 2.14 10.19 -3.73
CA PHE A 42 2.32 9.75 -5.11
C PHE A 42 3.46 8.72 -5.20
N LYS A 43 3.57 8.04 -6.33
CA LYS A 43 4.77 7.26 -6.66
C LYS A 43 6.01 8.14 -6.46
N ALA A 44 7.12 7.51 -6.13
CA ALA A 44 8.36 8.20 -5.77
C ALA A 44 8.37 8.87 -4.38
N GLY A 45 7.31 8.71 -3.59
CA GLY A 45 7.24 9.21 -2.22
C GLY A 45 6.98 10.71 -2.09
N VAL A 46 6.55 11.36 -3.16
CA VAL A 46 6.12 12.76 -3.11
C VAL A 46 4.78 12.83 -2.39
N ARG A 47 4.70 13.65 -1.34
CA ARG A 47 3.49 13.86 -0.54
C ARG A 47 2.94 15.25 -0.73
N VAL A 48 1.64 15.36 -0.85
CA VAL A 48 0.90 16.61 -0.99
C VAL A 48 -0.25 16.62 -0.01
N ASN A 49 -0.40 17.72 0.74
CA ASN A 49 -1.55 17.92 1.63
C ASN A 49 -2.78 18.33 0.83
N GLY A 50 -3.94 17.90 1.29
CA GLY A 50 -5.20 18.27 0.68
C GLY A 50 -6.40 18.01 1.58
N ILE A 51 -7.55 18.46 1.11
CA ILE A 51 -8.84 18.33 1.80
C ILE A 51 -9.83 17.66 0.86
N VAL A 52 -10.55 16.67 1.37
CA VAL A 52 -11.63 16.01 0.63
C VAL A 52 -12.78 17.00 0.44
N ARG A 53 -13.12 17.32 -0.81
CA ARG A 53 -14.18 18.25 -1.15
C ARG A 53 -15.51 17.58 -1.47
N TRP A 54 -15.46 16.39 -2.05
CA TRP A 54 -16.64 15.60 -2.38
C TRP A 54 -16.31 14.11 -2.42
N ILE A 55 -17.32 13.28 -2.18
CA ILE A 55 -17.25 11.82 -2.31
C ILE A 55 -18.51 11.37 -3.04
N GLU A 56 -18.35 10.63 -4.11
CA GLU A 56 -19.44 10.08 -4.93
C GLU A 56 -19.02 8.74 -5.57
N ASP A 57 -19.85 7.73 -5.44
CA ASP A 57 -19.64 6.40 -6.05
C ASP A 57 -18.24 5.79 -5.82
N GLY A 58 -17.72 5.90 -4.60
CA GLY A 58 -16.39 5.37 -4.27
C GLY A 58 -15.22 6.21 -4.80
N ARG A 59 -15.50 7.41 -5.30
CA ARG A 59 -14.50 8.40 -5.73
C ARG A 59 -14.48 9.58 -4.80
N ALA A 60 -13.30 10.14 -4.62
CA ALA A 60 -13.11 11.38 -3.89
C ALA A 60 -12.43 12.43 -4.77
N GLY A 61 -12.93 13.66 -4.69
CA GLY A 61 -12.24 14.84 -5.17
C GLY A 61 -11.51 15.52 -4.01
N ILE A 62 -10.20 15.64 -4.14
CA ILE A 62 -9.31 16.17 -3.10
C ILE A 62 -8.65 17.42 -3.66
N GLU A 63 -8.89 18.55 -3.00
CA GLU A 63 -8.24 19.82 -3.32
C GLU A 63 -6.93 19.93 -2.54
N PHE A 64 -5.85 20.29 -3.21
CA PHE A 64 -4.57 20.53 -2.57
C PHE A 64 -4.56 21.85 -1.79
N GLU A 65 -3.87 21.87 -0.67
CA GLU A 65 -3.66 23.11 0.10
C GLU A 65 -2.83 24.13 -0.67
N ASP A 66 -1.82 23.65 -1.40
CA ASP A 66 -0.95 24.46 -2.25
C ASP A 66 -1.07 24.05 -3.72
N VAL A 67 -0.82 25.02 -4.61
CA VAL A 67 -0.70 24.71 -6.04
C VAL A 67 0.58 23.93 -6.29
N ILE A 68 0.48 22.74 -6.87
CA ILE A 68 1.63 21.89 -7.16
C ILE A 68 2.14 22.06 -8.58
N ASP A 69 3.45 21.91 -8.76
CA ASP A 69 4.05 21.82 -10.08
C ASP A 69 3.93 20.37 -10.61
N ILE A 70 2.97 20.16 -11.52
CA ILE A 70 2.74 18.85 -12.13
C ILE A 70 3.95 18.38 -12.93
N HIS A 71 4.66 19.30 -13.59
CA HIS A 71 5.85 18.94 -14.37
C HIS A 71 6.97 18.44 -13.47
N ALA A 72 7.20 19.10 -12.34
CA ALA A 72 8.17 18.65 -11.35
C ALA A 72 7.77 17.29 -10.75
N LEU A 73 6.47 17.09 -10.46
CA LEU A 73 5.94 15.83 -9.99
C LEU A 73 6.17 14.70 -11.00
N LEU A 74 5.85 14.93 -12.28
CA LEU A 74 6.04 13.96 -13.36
C LEU A 74 7.53 13.71 -13.64
N ALA A 75 8.39 14.73 -13.55
CA ALA A 75 9.83 14.57 -13.68
C ALA A 75 10.43 13.69 -12.56
N ALA A 76 9.93 13.80 -11.33
CA ALA A 76 10.31 12.92 -10.22
C ALA A 76 9.94 11.44 -10.49
N TYR A 77 8.89 11.19 -11.28
CA TYR A 77 8.59 9.85 -11.77
C TYR A 77 9.60 9.31 -12.77
N SER A 78 10.03 10.16 -13.68
CA SER A 78 10.95 9.77 -14.77
C SER A 78 12.38 9.58 -14.28
N ALA A 79 12.81 10.34 -13.27
CA ALA A 79 14.17 10.30 -12.74
C ALA A 79 14.50 9.04 -11.94
N ARG A 80 13.50 8.32 -11.43
CA ARG A 80 13.69 7.04 -10.73
C ARG A 80 13.42 5.88 -11.69
N MET A 81 14.46 5.17 -12.07
CA MET A 81 14.43 4.05 -13.02
C MET A 81 13.47 2.91 -12.64
N THR A 82 12.96 2.86 -11.40
CA THR A 82 11.90 1.95 -10.96
C THR A 82 11.07 2.63 -9.86
N PRO A 83 9.93 3.25 -10.21
CA PRO A 83 9.03 3.82 -9.20
C PRO A 83 8.53 2.70 -8.29
N ARG A 84 8.82 2.78 -6.99
CA ARG A 84 8.27 1.83 -6.02
C ARG A 84 6.76 2.06 -5.89
N ALA A 85 6.00 0.97 -5.97
CA ALA A 85 4.58 1.03 -5.65
C ALA A 85 4.38 1.49 -4.19
N PRO A 86 3.32 2.25 -3.91
CA PRO A 86 2.96 2.62 -2.54
C PRO A 86 2.86 1.39 -1.64
N ARG A 87 3.32 1.52 -0.40
CA ARG A 87 3.29 0.45 0.61
C ARG A 87 2.37 0.83 1.74
N LEU A 88 1.55 -0.11 2.17
CA LEU A 88 0.72 0.00 3.35
C LEU A 88 1.40 -0.67 4.53
N SER A 89 1.54 0.08 5.62
CA SER A 89 1.89 -0.52 6.92
C SER A 89 0.67 -1.24 7.46
N ILE A 90 0.83 -2.49 7.81
CA ILE A 90 -0.24 -3.32 8.35
C ILE A 90 0.31 -4.14 9.53
N ASP A 91 -0.59 -4.46 10.45
CA ASP A 91 -0.30 -5.40 11.54
C ASP A 91 -1.09 -6.69 11.26
N GLY A 92 -0.41 -7.65 10.68
CA GLY A 92 -1.03 -8.91 10.28
C GLY A 92 -0.01 -10.04 10.17
N THR A 93 -0.49 -11.24 9.96
CA THR A 93 0.33 -12.44 9.78
C THR A 93 0.20 -13.00 8.38
N ALA A 94 1.27 -13.58 7.88
CA ALA A 94 1.29 -14.35 6.65
C ALA A 94 1.89 -15.73 6.90
N THR A 95 1.39 -16.72 6.18
CA THR A 95 2.03 -18.03 6.12
C THR A 95 2.94 -18.07 4.89
N ILE A 96 4.21 -18.36 5.11
CA ILE A 96 5.19 -18.59 4.05
C ILE A 96 5.41 -20.09 3.93
N LYS A 97 5.12 -20.63 2.76
CA LYS A 97 5.45 -22.03 2.41
C LYS A 97 6.83 -22.06 1.78
N LEU A 98 7.73 -22.70 2.46
CA LEU A 98 9.08 -23.05 2.01
C LEU A 98 9.07 -24.44 1.37
N ARG A 99 10.19 -24.86 0.81
CA ARG A 99 10.28 -26.15 0.13
C ARG A 99 9.90 -27.35 1.01
N HIS A 100 10.19 -27.29 2.30
CA HIS A 100 10.00 -28.39 3.24
C HIS A 100 9.22 -28.02 4.50
N ASN A 101 8.81 -26.76 4.65
CA ASN A 101 8.19 -26.27 5.86
C ASN A 101 7.19 -25.12 5.60
N HIS A 102 6.40 -24.81 6.60
CA HIS A 102 5.51 -23.64 6.62
C HIS A 102 5.83 -22.84 7.87
N ILE A 103 6.06 -21.55 7.72
CA ILE A 103 6.30 -20.63 8.83
C ILE A 103 5.26 -19.51 8.83
N GLN A 104 4.93 -19.03 10.02
CA GLN A 104 4.13 -17.82 10.19
C GLN A 104 5.06 -16.65 10.48
N VAL A 105 4.86 -15.56 9.77
CA VAL A 105 5.65 -14.33 9.92
C VAL A 105 4.72 -13.14 10.12
N GLN A 106 5.19 -12.16 10.89
CA GLN A 106 4.49 -10.89 11.02
C GLN A 106 4.75 -10.03 9.78
N VAL A 107 3.69 -9.53 9.18
CA VAL A 107 3.77 -8.59 8.05
C VAL A 107 3.99 -7.19 8.60
N ILE A 108 4.91 -6.45 8.01
CA ILE A 108 5.23 -5.06 8.38
C ILE A 108 4.61 -4.10 7.39
N ASP A 109 4.77 -4.37 6.10
CA ASP A 109 4.12 -3.62 5.04
C ASP A 109 3.85 -4.49 3.80
N ILE A 110 2.88 -4.10 3.01
CA ILE A 110 2.52 -4.76 1.76
C ILE A 110 2.31 -3.73 0.64
N SER A 111 2.58 -4.14 -0.59
CA SER A 111 2.30 -3.41 -1.82
C SER A 111 1.79 -4.37 -2.88
N GLN A 112 1.44 -3.86 -4.06
CA GLN A 112 1.05 -4.70 -5.20
C GLN A 112 2.13 -5.71 -5.60
N GLY A 113 3.41 -5.34 -5.50
CA GLY A 113 4.55 -6.14 -5.99
C GLY A 113 5.31 -6.92 -4.93
N GLY A 114 4.94 -6.81 -3.66
CA GLY A 114 5.68 -7.51 -2.61
C GLY A 114 5.29 -7.09 -1.21
N MET A 115 5.99 -7.63 -0.23
CA MET A 115 5.76 -7.35 1.17
C MET A 115 7.06 -7.33 1.96
N LYS A 116 7.01 -6.73 3.14
CA LYS A 116 8.07 -6.79 4.14
C LYS A 116 7.52 -7.49 5.38
N VAL A 117 8.31 -8.40 5.92
CA VAL A 117 7.95 -9.21 7.08
C VAL A 117 9.06 -9.16 8.12
N LYS A 118 8.76 -9.54 9.37
CA LYS A 118 9.80 -9.89 10.33
C LYS A 118 10.55 -11.12 9.80
N ALA A 119 11.88 -11.07 9.86
CA ALA A 119 12.69 -12.18 9.40
C ALA A 119 12.54 -13.38 10.35
N ASP A 120 12.50 -14.54 9.75
CA ASP A 120 12.58 -15.84 10.44
C ASP A 120 13.90 -16.50 10.05
N PRO A 121 14.55 -17.25 10.95
CA PRO A 121 15.81 -17.94 10.66
C PRO A 121 15.76 -18.94 9.51
N GLU A 122 14.57 -19.44 9.18
CA GLU A 122 14.37 -20.39 8.08
C GLU A 122 14.32 -19.73 6.69
N LEU A 123 14.26 -18.38 6.61
CA LEU A 123 14.21 -17.67 5.35
C LEU A 123 15.62 -17.54 4.73
N GLU A 124 15.73 -17.84 3.46
CA GLU A 124 16.98 -17.69 2.69
C GLU A 124 16.82 -16.74 1.51
N ILE A 125 17.82 -15.89 1.27
CA ILE A 125 17.83 -14.97 0.12
C ILE A 125 17.86 -15.77 -1.18
N GLY A 126 16.96 -15.43 -2.11
CA GLY A 126 16.85 -16.09 -3.41
C GLY A 126 15.94 -17.30 -3.41
N GLU A 127 15.40 -17.71 -2.27
CA GLU A 127 14.47 -18.83 -2.18
C GLU A 127 13.11 -18.49 -2.80
N ASP A 128 12.59 -19.43 -3.61
CA ASP A 128 11.22 -19.38 -4.12
C ASP A 128 10.24 -19.83 -3.02
N ILE A 129 9.26 -19.02 -2.77
CA ILE A 129 8.28 -19.23 -1.71
C ILE A 129 6.84 -19.04 -2.22
N VAL A 130 5.89 -19.55 -1.45
CA VAL A 130 4.47 -19.23 -1.63
C VAL A 130 3.97 -18.50 -0.39
N VAL A 131 3.33 -17.37 -0.59
CA VAL A 131 2.78 -16.52 0.46
C VAL A 131 1.26 -16.67 0.51
N GLU A 132 0.73 -16.95 1.68
CA GLU A 132 -0.69 -16.98 1.98
C GLU A 132 -0.98 -15.93 3.06
N ILE A 133 -1.89 -15.01 2.74
CA ILE A 133 -2.44 -14.03 3.67
C ILE A 133 -3.96 -14.18 3.62
N GLU A 134 -4.60 -14.26 4.78
CA GLU A 134 -6.05 -14.36 4.84
C GLU A 134 -6.72 -13.17 4.13
N GLY A 135 -7.67 -13.47 3.25
CA GLY A 135 -8.38 -12.46 2.44
C GLY A 135 -7.66 -12.00 1.18
N LEU A 136 -6.42 -12.42 0.95
CA LEU A 136 -5.68 -12.14 -0.29
C LEU A 136 -5.44 -13.40 -1.13
N PRO A 137 -5.33 -13.26 -2.46
CA PRO A 137 -4.94 -14.39 -3.31
C PRO A 137 -3.53 -14.89 -2.97
N VAL A 138 -3.37 -16.21 -2.92
CA VAL A 138 -2.06 -16.87 -2.78
C VAL A 138 -1.09 -16.37 -3.84
N ARG A 139 0.16 -16.09 -3.44
CA ARG A 139 1.19 -15.57 -4.34
C ARG A 139 2.50 -16.33 -4.22
N ALA A 140 3.04 -16.71 -5.37
CA ALA A 140 4.44 -17.09 -5.44
C ALA A 140 5.33 -15.86 -5.41
N GLY A 141 6.49 -15.97 -4.79
CA GLY A 141 7.45 -14.89 -4.66
C GLY A 141 8.84 -15.38 -4.36
N VAL A 142 9.75 -14.43 -4.20
CA VAL A 142 11.17 -14.69 -3.91
C VAL A 142 11.62 -13.79 -2.76
N ILE A 143 12.40 -14.34 -1.84
CA ILE A 143 13.10 -13.59 -0.78
C ILE A 143 14.22 -12.77 -1.45
N ARG A 144 14.12 -11.45 -1.40
CA ARG A 144 15.08 -10.55 -2.07
C ARG A 144 16.19 -10.08 -1.18
N TRP A 145 15.89 -9.88 0.09
CA TRP A 145 16.87 -9.43 1.07
C TRP A 145 16.42 -9.79 2.48
N ILE A 146 17.40 -9.97 3.37
CA ILE A 146 17.21 -10.15 4.82
C ILE A 146 18.22 -9.24 5.50
N ARG A 147 17.75 -8.33 6.36
CA ARG A 147 18.60 -7.44 7.15
C ARG A 147 17.81 -6.82 8.31
N ASP A 148 18.51 -6.48 9.38
CA ASP A 148 17.94 -5.79 10.56
C ASP A 148 16.68 -6.47 11.13
N GLY A 149 16.66 -7.81 11.15
CA GLY A 149 15.51 -8.58 11.63
C GLY A 149 14.27 -8.51 10.72
N GLN A 150 14.44 -8.10 9.47
CA GLN A 150 13.37 -7.99 8.48
C GLN A 150 13.77 -8.70 7.18
N ALA A 151 12.76 -9.16 6.44
CA ALA A 151 12.91 -9.74 5.11
C ALA A 151 12.00 -9.07 4.10
N GLY A 152 12.50 -8.86 2.90
CA GLY A 152 11.73 -8.35 1.77
C GLY A 152 11.42 -9.43 0.77
N ILE A 153 10.14 -9.56 0.42
CA ILE A 153 9.58 -10.53 -0.51
C ILE A 153 9.08 -9.79 -1.75
N SER A 154 9.46 -10.26 -2.92
CA SER A 154 8.93 -9.80 -4.20
C SER A 154 7.97 -10.85 -4.75
N PHE A 155 6.76 -10.47 -5.10
CA PHE A 155 5.80 -11.37 -5.76
C PHE A 155 6.17 -11.56 -7.23
N ASN A 156 6.03 -12.76 -7.75
CA ASN A 156 6.28 -13.07 -9.15
C ASN A 156 5.25 -12.42 -10.08
N ARG A 157 4.05 -12.16 -9.56
CA ARG A 157 2.99 -11.40 -10.25
C ARG A 157 2.44 -10.33 -9.33
N VAL A 158 2.30 -9.14 -9.87
CA VAL A 158 1.71 -7.98 -9.17
C VAL A 158 0.25 -8.27 -8.80
N MET A 159 -0.17 -7.93 -7.59
CA MET A 159 -1.58 -7.99 -7.20
C MET A 159 -2.34 -6.79 -7.78
N PRO A 160 -3.61 -6.97 -8.18
CA PRO A 160 -4.47 -5.84 -8.51
C PRO A 160 -4.56 -4.88 -7.31
N LEU A 161 -4.46 -3.57 -7.58
CA LEU A 161 -4.49 -2.55 -6.53
C LEU A 161 -5.75 -2.64 -5.68
N GLU A 162 -6.88 -2.83 -6.34
CA GLU A 162 -8.20 -2.90 -5.71
C GLU A 162 -8.27 -4.03 -4.68
N ARG A 163 -7.60 -5.15 -4.95
CA ARG A 163 -7.54 -6.30 -4.02
C ARG A 163 -6.77 -5.94 -2.74
N VAL A 164 -5.61 -5.33 -2.91
CA VAL A 164 -4.76 -4.95 -1.76
C VAL A 164 -5.43 -3.84 -0.96
N ALA A 165 -6.00 -2.85 -1.63
CA ALA A 165 -6.68 -1.73 -1.01
C ALA A 165 -7.93 -2.16 -0.25
N PHE A 166 -8.80 -2.96 -0.87
CA PHE A 166 -10.01 -3.48 -0.22
C PHE A 166 -9.67 -4.35 1.00
N TRP A 167 -8.70 -5.26 0.85
CA TRP A 167 -8.24 -6.09 1.95
C TRP A 167 -7.72 -5.26 3.13
N ALA A 168 -6.88 -4.26 2.86
CA ALA A 168 -6.33 -3.38 3.89
C ALA A 168 -7.41 -2.55 4.61
N ALA A 169 -8.42 -2.09 3.87
CA ALA A 169 -9.57 -1.39 4.44
C ALA A 169 -10.36 -2.28 5.42
N CYS A 170 -10.55 -3.57 5.08
CA CYS A 170 -11.23 -4.52 5.95
C CYS A 170 -10.44 -4.83 7.24
N GLN A 171 -9.10 -4.80 7.21
CA GLN A 171 -8.27 -5.01 8.41
C GLN A 171 -8.41 -3.85 9.42
N GLY A 172 -8.66 -2.63 8.95
CA GLY A 172 -8.87 -1.46 9.81
C GLY A 172 -10.16 -1.50 10.63
N ASP A 173 -11.21 -2.15 10.15
CA ASP A 173 -12.49 -2.26 10.84
C ASP A 173 -12.49 -3.26 12.01
N GLU A 174 -11.66 -4.30 11.96
CA GLU A 174 -11.58 -5.30 13.05
C GLU A 174 -10.91 -4.76 14.32
N THR A 175 -10.09 -3.73 14.21
CA THR A 175 -9.42 -3.10 15.37
C THR A 175 -10.38 -2.25 16.22
N LEU A 176 -11.54 -1.86 15.69
CA LEU A 176 -12.55 -1.07 16.41
C LEU A 176 -13.64 -1.93 17.08
N ALA A 177 -13.70 -3.24 16.80
CA ALA A 177 -14.72 -4.15 17.35
C ALA A 177 -14.26 -4.92 18.61
N GLY A 178 -13.05 -4.70 19.10
CA GLY A 178 -12.41 -5.49 20.17
C GLY A 178 -12.42 -4.86 21.57
N ASP A 179 -13.18 -3.79 21.82
CA ASP A 179 -13.25 -3.19 23.16
C ASP A 179 -14.70 -3.07 23.63
N HIS A 180 -15.20 -4.20 24.15
CA HIS A 180 -16.36 -4.24 25.05
C HIS A 180 -16.13 -5.30 26.14
#